data_7523366d4867a8b0f27c1e30a470c070
#
_entry.id   7523366d4867a8b0f27c1e30a470c070
#
_cell.length_a   1.000
_cell.length_b   1.000
_cell.length_c   1.000
_cell.angle_alpha   90.00
_cell.angle_beta   90.00
_cell.angle_gamma   90.00
#
_symmetry.space_group_name_H-M   'P 1'
#
loop_
_entity.id
_entity.type
_entity.pdbx_description
1 polymer ?
#
loop_
_entity_poly.entity_id
_entity_poly.type
_entity_poly.pdbx_seq_one_letter_code
_entity_poly.pdbx_strand_id
1 'polypeptide(L)'
;MDYRRSTSNEYPEAVDCTSSPTTVYLRKNIQEIEDTDPITVETKIIYQYDEAWISKDEYIKMLQEQISDTEEVIAELLFGGDEE
;
A
#
# COMPACT_ATOMS: atom_id res chain seq x y z
N MET A 1 -4.43 12.00 5.37
CA MET A 1 -3.15 11.27 5.24
C MET A 1 -2.34 11.91 4.13
N ASP A 2 -1.12 12.31 4.43
CA ASP A 2 -0.28 13.01 3.46
C ASP A 2 0.63 12.05 2.72
N TYR A 3 0.57 12.08 1.40
CA TYR A 3 1.42 11.25 0.55
C TYR A 3 2.58 12.06 0.00
N ARG A 4 3.75 11.45 -0.03
CA ARG A 4 4.95 12.06 -0.59
C ARG A 4 5.42 11.21 -1.76
N ARG A 5 6.00 11.87 -2.77
CA ARG A 5 6.55 11.15 -3.91
C ARG A 5 7.89 10.54 -3.52
N SER A 6 8.04 9.27 -3.80
CA SER A 6 9.27 8.53 -3.50
C SER A 6 9.66 7.68 -4.70
N THR A 7 10.90 7.21 -4.70
CA THR A 7 11.40 6.33 -5.76
C THR A 7 12.13 5.15 -5.14
N SER A 8 12.17 4.05 -5.87
CA SER A 8 12.85 2.83 -5.42
C SER A 8 13.43 2.10 -6.62
N ASN A 9 14.53 1.38 -6.42
CA ASN A 9 15.12 0.56 -7.45
C ASN A 9 14.38 -0.77 -7.61
N GLU A 10 13.58 -1.13 -6.61
CA GLU A 10 12.80 -2.36 -6.62
C GLU A 10 11.32 -2.03 -6.58
N TYR A 11 10.50 -2.93 -7.09
CA TYR A 11 9.06 -2.73 -7.07
C TYR A 11 8.57 -2.65 -5.63
N PRO A 12 7.98 -1.54 -5.20
CA PRO A 12 7.56 -1.39 -3.81
C PRO A 12 6.28 -2.15 -3.50
N GLU A 13 6.17 -2.62 -2.26
CA GLU A 13 4.93 -3.23 -1.81
C GLU A 13 3.91 -2.13 -1.52
N ALA A 14 2.66 -2.36 -1.90
CA ALA A 14 1.59 -1.37 -1.68
C ALA A 14 1.39 -1.10 -0.19
N VAL A 15 1.52 -2.11 0.64
CA VAL A 15 1.45 -1.98 2.09
C VAL A 15 2.68 -2.67 2.68
N ASP A 16 3.55 -1.90 3.32
CA ASP A 16 4.76 -2.44 3.93
C ASP A 16 4.65 -2.25 5.45
N CYS A 17 4.44 -3.34 6.16
CA CYS A 17 4.36 -3.34 7.62
C CYS A 17 5.52 -4.09 8.26
N THR A 18 6.54 -4.47 7.49
CA THR A 18 7.69 -5.24 7.99
C THR A 18 8.98 -4.45 8.09
N SER A 19 9.10 -3.35 7.35
CA SER A 19 10.35 -2.56 7.35
C SER A 19 10.55 -1.79 8.64
N SER A 20 9.50 -1.51 9.39
CA SER A 20 9.60 -0.82 10.67
C SER A 20 8.73 -1.53 11.70
N PRO A 21 9.17 -1.58 12.97
CA PRO A 21 8.35 -2.19 14.02
C PRO A 21 7.13 -1.36 14.43
N THR A 22 7.12 -0.07 14.12
CA THR A 22 6.06 0.84 14.59
C THR A 22 5.33 1.58 13.48
N THR A 23 5.80 1.51 12.24
CA THR A 23 5.28 2.30 11.13
C THR A 23 4.85 1.40 9.98
N VAL A 24 3.75 1.76 9.35
CA VAL A 24 3.29 1.11 8.12
C VAL A 24 3.45 2.12 6.98
N TYR A 25 4.01 1.66 5.87
CA TYR A 25 4.17 2.48 4.68
C TYR A 25 3.09 2.10 3.69
N LEU A 26 2.29 3.07 3.28
CA LEU A 26 1.24 2.87 2.29
C LEU A 26 1.70 3.52 0.98
N ARG A 27 1.66 2.77 -0.10
CA ARG A 27 2.15 3.23 -1.40
C ARG A 27 1.09 3.04 -2.46
N LYS A 28 0.96 4.04 -3.32
CA LYS A 28 -0.01 4.01 -4.42
C LYS A 28 0.56 4.71 -5.64
N ASN A 29 -0.14 4.58 -6.75
CA ASN A 29 0.27 5.20 -8.03
C ASN A 29 1.68 4.80 -8.42
N ILE A 30 2.00 3.52 -8.29
CA ILE A 30 3.32 2.98 -8.60
C ILE A 30 3.50 2.98 -10.11
N GLN A 31 4.54 3.67 -10.58
CA GLN A 31 4.86 3.79 -11.99
C GLN A 31 6.30 3.39 -12.25
N GLU A 32 6.51 2.74 -13.38
CA GLU A 32 7.81 2.36 -13.83
C GLU A 32 8.36 3.51 -14.67
N ILE A 33 9.55 3.99 -14.35
CA ILE A 33 10.19 5.04 -15.14
C ILE A 33 11.62 4.63 -15.47
N GLU A 34 12.10 5.11 -16.62
CA GLU A 34 13.44 4.85 -17.06
C GLU A 34 14.35 6.00 -16.61
N ASP A 35 15.47 5.64 -16.00
CA ASP A 35 16.48 6.59 -15.58
C ASP A 35 17.77 6.29 -16.33
N THR A 36 18.20 7.20 -17.19
CA THR A 36 19.41 7.04 -17.98
C THR A 36 20.52 7.90 -17.40
N ASP A 37 21.66 7.25 -17.11
CA ASP A 37 22.83 7.96 -16.63
C ASP A 37 23.48 8.69 -17.82
N PRO A 38 23.63 10.02 -17.76
CA PRO A 38 24.18 10.77 -18.87
C PRO A 38 25.67 10.51 -19.11
N ILE A 39 26.36 9.91 -18.15
CA ILE A 39 27.80 9.64 -18.29
C ILE A 39 28.04 8.27 -18.91
N THR A 40 27.39 7.23 -18.39
CA THR A 40 27.58 5.86 -18.87
C THR A 40 26.58 5.46 -19.92
N VAL A 41 25.52 6.21 -20.11
CA VAL A 41 24.42 5.95 -21.02
C VAL A 41 23.70 4.65 -20.70
N GLU A 42 23.82 4.19 -19.46
CA GLU A 42 23.11 3.02 -19.01
C GLU A 42 21.71 3.41 -18.54
N THR A 43 20.72 2.64 -18.93
CA THR A 43 19.34 2.88 -18.52
C THR A 43 18.96 1.89 -17.45
N LYS A 44 18.39 2.41 -16.36
CA LYS A 44 17.86 1.59 -15.29
C LYS A 44 16.37 1.84 -15.20
N ILE A 45 15.66 0.84 -14.72
CA ILE A 45 14.25 1.01 -14.41
C ILE A 45 14.12 1.30 -12.93
N ILE A 46 13.45 2.38 -12.58
CA ILE A 46 13.13 2.70 -11.21
C ILE A 46 11.62 2.86 -11.09
N TYR A 47 11.12 2.78 -9.87
CA TYR A 47 9.69 2.89 -9.61
C TYR A 47 9.43 4.17 -8.86
N GLN A 48 8.45 4.95 -9.33
CA GLN A 48 8.02 6.17 -8.68
C GLN A 48 6.63 5.94 -8.11
N TYR A 49 6.40 6.38 -6.89
CA TYR A 49 5.13 6.12 -6.22
C TYR A 49 4.85 7.20 -5.18
N ASP A 50 3.61 7.25 -4.74
CA ASP A 50 3.22 8.10 -3.63
C ASP A 50 3.22 7.26 -2.36
N GLU A 51 3.87 7.74 -1.31
CA GLU A 51 4.03 7.02 -0.06
C GLU A 51 3.50 7.82 1.11
N ALA A 52 2.75 7.16 1.98
CA ALA A 52 2.31 7.74 3.24
C ALA A 52 2.77 6.86 4.39
N TRP A 53 3.06 7.47 5.53
CA TRP A 53 3.51 6.78 6.73
C TRP A 53 2.45 6.94 7.79
N ILE A 54 2.04 5.82 8.39
CA ILE A 54 1.11 5.86 9.52
C ILE A 54 1.62 4.92 10.60
N SER A 55 1.21 5.14 11.84
CA SER A 55 1.59 4.22 12.91
C SER A 55 0.85 2.89 12.72
N LYS A 56 1.40 1.83 13.27
CA LYS A 56 0.75 0.52 13.23
C LYS A 56 -0.59 0.56 13.94
N ASP A 57 -0.69 1.31 15.02
CA ASP A 57 -1.95 1.45 15.73
C ASP A 57 -3.03 2.10 14.87
N GLU A 58 -2.69 3.15 14.13
CA GLU A 58 -3.61 3.76 13.20
C GLU A 58 -4.00 2.83 12.07
N TYR A 59 -3.04 2.07 11.57
CA TYR A 59 -3.31 1.11 10.50
C TYR A 59 -4.25 0.00 10.97
N ILE A 60 -4.03 -0.52 12.17
CA ILE A 60 -4.90 -1.53 12.78
C ILE A 60 -6.32 -0.97 12.93
N LYS A 61 -6.43 0.27 13.37
CA LYS A 61 -7.71 0.91 13.50
C LYS A 61 -8.44 1.04 12.16
N MET A 62 -7.72 1.42 11.10
CA MET A 62 -8.27 1.48 9.75
C MET A 62 -8.75 0.10 9.29
N LEU A 63 -7.97 -0.94 9.54
CA LEU A 63 -8.36 -2.29 9.19
C LEU A 63 -9.59 -2.76 9.94
N GLN A 64 -9.70 -2.40 11.20
CA GLN A 64 -10.87 -2.73 11.99
C GLN A 64 -12.13 -2.09 11.44
N GLU A 65 -12.04 -0.85 11.01
CA GLU A 65 -13.16 -0.16 10.38
C GLU A 65 -13.55 -0.82 9.06
N GLN A 66 -12.55 -1.20 8.25
CA GLN A 66 -12.81 -1.90 6.99
C GLN A 66 -13.38 -3.29 7.20
N ILE A 67 -12.89 -4.00 8.20
CA ILE A 67 -13.38 -5.33 8.52
C ILE A 67 -14.83 -5.27 8.98
N SER A 68 -15.18 -4.26 9.75
CA SER A 68 -16.54 -4.11 10.21
C SER A 68 -17.53 -4.00 9.03
N ASP A 69 -17.19 -3.17 8.04
CA ASP A 69 -18.00 -3.04 6.84
C ASP A 69 -17.99 -4.33 6.02
N THR A 70 -16.85 -4.97 5.93
CA THR A 70 -16.70 -6.22 5.18
C THR A 70 -17.44 -7.37 5.86
N GLU A 71 -17.41 -7.42 7.18
CA GLU A 71 -18.12 -8.45 7.91
C GLU A 71 -19.62 -8.40 7.68
N GLU A 72 -20.17 -7.21 7.58
CA GLU A 72 -21.57 -7.06 7.27
C GLU A 72 -21.91 -7.66 5.90
N VAL A 73 -21.09 -7.38 4.90
CA VAL A 73 -21.28 -7.92 3.56
C VAL A 73 -21.09 -9.44 3.53
N ILE A 74 -20.07 -9.93 4.19
CA ILE A 74 -19.77 -11.36 4.25
C ILE A 74 -20.88 -12.10 4.97
N ALA A 75 -21.37 -11.56 6.07
CA ALA A 75 -22.46 -12.17 6.79
C ALA A 75 -23.72 -12.27 5.94
N GLU A 76 -24.00 -11.24 5.14
CA GLU A 76 -25.12 -11.26 4.24
C GLU A 76 -24.96 -12.33 3.17
N LEU A 77 -23.75 -12.50 2.64
CA LEU A 77 -23.50 -13.49 1.59
C LEU A 77 -23.44 -14.92 2.12
N LEU A 78 -22.89 -15.11 3.33
CA LEU A 78 -22.72 -16.45 3.86
C LEU A 78 -23.86 -16.93 4.73
N PHE A 79 -24.53 -16.02 5.40
CA PHE A 79 -25.54 -16.39 6.37
C PHE A 79 -26.92 -15.85 6.05
N GLY A 80 -26.98 -14.66 5.51
CA GLY A 80 -28.24 -14.01 5.23
C GLY A 80 -29.06 -14.73 4.19
N GLY A 81 -28.42 -15.27 3.20
CA GLY A 81 -29.10 -16.00 2.17
C GLY A 81 -29.55 -17.37 2.59
N ASP A 82 -28.96 -17.89 3.65
CA ASP A 82 -29.28 -19.22 4.11
C ASP A 82 -30.45 -19.28 4.98
N GLU A 83 -30.84 -18.18 5.51
CA GLU A 83 -31.89 -18.20 6.41
C GLU A 83 -33.17 -18.32 5.84
N GLU A 84 -33.16 -18.15 4.71
CA GLU A 84 -34.27 -18.26 4.09
C GLU A 84 -35.23 -18.93 4.44
#